data_1c78ec6fbf6e055a482072e1c28a9cad
#
_entry.id   1c78ec6fbf6e055a482072e1c28a9cad
#
_cell.length_a   1.000
_cell.length_b   1.000
_cell.length_c   1.000
_cell.angle_alpha   90.00
_cell.angle_beta   90.00
_cell.angle_gamma   90.00
#
_symmetry.space_group_name_H-M   'P 1'
#
loop_
_entity.id
_entity.type
_entity.pdbx_description
1 polymer ?
#
loop_
_entity_poly.entity_id
_entity_poly.type
_entity_poly.pdbx_seq_one_letter_code
_entity_poly.pdbx_strand_id
1 'polypeptide(L)'
;QMLGFRGSAEVVGASILTLAVGQLLAFGWTATFLAYAAGLVVLVLFLLFVPYGKGEAHESKQKTEEAAKLTRSMLQLIFFLAIGAAVIVCTNTAITFRIPSLMIEAGFGDAQLSSLVLSAMQLIGILAGISFSYLISAFKEKLLLVAGVTFGIGQIIIALAPSLWVVVAGSILGGFAYSIALTTVFQLISERIPAKLLNKATSYAVLGCSSGASLTPFVLSGIGFITTDGRMTFIILGTWMIATSVLVSFLLKKEA
;
A
#
# COMPACT_ATOMS: atom_id res chain seq x y z
N GLN A 1 -17.70 7.56 -7.41
CA GLN A 1 -18.29 6.37 -6.74
C GLN A 1 -17.67 5.06 -7.26
N MET A 2 -17.59 4.81 -8.56
CA MET A 2 -17.02 3.55 -9.11
C MET A 2 -15.58 3.25 -8.69
N LEU A 3 -14.70 4.25 -8.60
CA LEU A 3 -13.31 4.06 -8.13
C LEU A 3 -13.23 3.63 -6.66
N GLY A 4 -14.16 4.11 -5.83
CA GLY A 4 -14.24 3.69 -4.42
C GLY A 4 -14.68 2.24 -4.28
N PHE A 5 -15.68 1.79 -5.05
CA PHE A 5 -16.10 0.38 -5.07
C PHE A 5 -15.00 -0.55 -5.53
N ARG A 6 -14.21 -0.15 -6.54
CA ARG A 6 -13.06 -0.92 -7.01
C ARG A 6 -12.03 -1.10 -5.89
N GLY A 7 -11.65 -0.02 -5.21
CA GLY A 7 -10.67 -0.09 -4.12
C GLY A 7 -11.16 -0.94 -2.95
N SER A 8 -12.44 -0.82 -2.57
CA SER A 8 -13.03 -1.64 -1.50
C SER A 8 -13.06 -3.13 -1.89
N ALA A 9 -13.43 -3.46 -3.13
CA ALA A 9 -13.42 -4.83 -3.61
C ALA A 9 -12.01 -5.43 -3.63
N GLU A 10 -11.00 -4.66 -4.02
CA GLU A 10 -9.60 -5.07 -4.00
C GLU A 10 -9.13 -5.41 -2.58
N VAL A 11 -9.43 -4.55 -1.61
CA VAL A 11 -9.06 -4.75 -0.19
C VAL A 11 -9.77 -5.98 0.39
N VAL A 12 -11.06 -6.13 0.14
CA VAL A 12 -11.84 -7.30 0.61
C VAL A 12 -11.29 -8.58 -0.02
N GLY A 13 -11.06 -8.59 -1.33
CA GLY A 13 -10.49 -9.74 -2.04
C GLY A 13 -9.12 -10.13 -1.51
N ALA A 14 -8.22 -9.16 -1.34
CA ALA A 14 -6.89 -9.38 -0.78
C ALA A 14 -6.96 -9.95 0.65
N SER A 15 -7.85 -9.43 1.49
CA SER A 15 -8.01 -9.89 2.87
C SER A 15 -8.53 -11.33 2.93
N ILE A 16 -9.51 -11.67 2.10
CA ILE A 16 -10.06 -13.04 2.02
C ILE A 16 -8.98 -14.02 1.54
N LEU A 17 -8.22 -13.65 0.50
CA LEU A 17 -7.13 -14.49 -0.02
C LEU A 17 -6.02 -14.66 1.02
N THR A 18 -5.65 -13.62 1.74
CA THR A 18 -4.63 -13.69 2.81
C THR A 18 -5.07 -14.65 3.91
N LEU A 19 -6.34 -14.58 4.34
CA LEU A 19 -6.91 -15.51 5.31
C LEU A 19 -6.92 -16.94 4.77
N ALA A 20 -7.38 -17.15 3.55
CA ALA A 20 -7.45 -18.47 2.94
C ALA A 20 -6.06 -19.12 2.84
N VAL A 21 -5.06 -18.38 2.37
CA VAL A 21 -3.66 -18.86 2.28
C VAL A 21 -3.13 -19.24 3.65
N GLY A 22 -3.38 -18.44 4.68
CA GLY A 22 -2.95 -18.75 6.05
C GLY A 22 -3.58 -20.01 6.60
N GLN A 23 -4.87 -20.28 6.31
CA GLN A 23 -5.52 -21.53 6.73
C GLN A 23 -5.05 -22.73 5.89
N LEU A 24 -4.81 -22.54 4.59
CA LEU A 24 -4.28 -23.60 3.73
C LEU A 24 -2.87 -24.04 4.12
N LEU A 25 -2.10 -23.16 4.74
CA LEU A 25 -0.76 -23.49 5.24
C LEU A 25 -0.77 -24.62 6.28
N ALA A 26 -1.86 -24.80 7.04
CA ALA A 26 -2.04 -25.93 7.95
C ALA A 26 -2.01 -27.30 7.24
N PHE A 27 -2.40 -27.34 5.97
CA PHE A 27 -2.38 -28.56 5.14
C PHE A 27 -1.07 -28.76 4.39
N GLY A 28 -0.09 -27.88 4.63
CA GLY A 28 1.23 -27.89 4.02
C GLY A 28 1.43 -26.72 3.03
N TRP A 29 2.70 -26.40 2.79
CA TRP A 29 3.06 -25.25 1.94
C TRP A 29 2.54 -25.37 0.49
N THR A 30 2.42 -26.59 -0.05
CA THR A 30 1.88 -26.85 -1.39
C THR A 30 0.39 -26.54 -1.51
N ALA A 31 -0.37 -26.68 -0.41
CA ALA A 31 -1.79 -26.38 -0.40
C ALA A 31 -2.07 -24.88 -0.59
N THR A 32 -1.13 -24.00 -0.25
CA THR A 32 -1.28 -22.56 -0.44
C THR A 32 -1.39 -22.17 -1.91
N PHE A 33 -0.83 -22.98 -2.82
CA PHE A 33 -0.97 -22.75 -4.27
C PHE A 33 -2.42 -22.94 -4.77
N LEU A 34 -3.28 -23.63 -4.03
CA LEU A 34 -4.71 -23.73 -4.36
C LEU A 34 -5.40 -22.36 -4.35
N ALA A 35 -4.87 -21.39 -3.63
CA ALA A 35 -5.38 -20.02 -3.67
C ALA A 35 -5.33 -19.41 -5.07
N TYR A 36 -4.35 -19.81 -5.91
CA TYR A 36 -4.29 -19.37 -7.30
C TYR A 36 -5.43 -19.95 -8.16
N ALA A 37 -6.06 -21.06 -7.75
CA ALA A 37 -7.24 -21.60 -8.43
C ALA A 37 -8.43 -20.62 -8.38
N ALA A 38 -8.48 -19.69 -7.40
CA ALA A 38 -9.44 -18.60 -7.41
C ALA A 38 -9.35 -17.75 -8.69
N GLY A 39 -8.17 -17.63 -9.28
CA GLY A 39 -7.97 -16.96 -10.57
C GLY A 39 -8.72 -17.62 -11.73
N LEU A 40 -8.87 -18.95 -11.71
CA LEU A 40 -9.67 -19.67 -12.71
C LEU A 40 -11.17 -19.33 -12.59
N VAL A 41 -11.67 -19.22 -11.35
CA VAL A 41 -13.06 -18.81 -11.11
C VAL A 41 -13.29 -17.39 -11.65
N VAL A 42 -12.37 -16.47 -11.37
CA VAL A 42 -12.43 -15.10 -11.89
C VAL A 42 -12.38 -15.11 -13.43
N LEU A 43 -11.51 -15.92 -14.03
CA LEU A 43 -11.41 -16.05 -15.49
C LEU A 43 -12.74 -16.54 -16.09
N VAL A 44 -13.35 -17.57 -15.52
CA VAL A 44 -14.65 -18.08 -15.97
C VAL A 44 -15.74 -17.00 -15.85
N LEU A 45 -15.81 -16.32 -14.72
CA LEU A 45 -16.75 -15.21 -14.52
C LEU A 45 -16.52 -14.09 -15.54
N PHE A 46 -15.26 -13.75 -15.81
CA PHE A 46 -14.91 -12.75 -16.81
C PHE A 46 -15.40 -13.16 -18.21
N LEU A 47 -15.14 -14.40 -18.62
CA LEU A 47 -15.58 -14.91 -19.93
C LEU A 47 -17.11 -14.98 -20.08
N LEU A 48 -17.82 -15.23 -18.98
CA LEU A 48 -19.29 -15.32 -19.00
C LEU A 48 -19.99 -13.96 -18.96
N PHE A 49 -19.47 -13.01 -18.18
CA PHE A 49 -20.17 -11.76 -17.88
C PHE A 49 -19.63 -10.55 -18.62
N VAL A 50 -18.38 -10.59 -19.13
CA VAL A 50 -17.84 -9.47 -19.90
C VAL A 50 -18.15 -9.70 -21.38
N PRO A 51 -19.05 -8.88 -21.99
CA PRO A 51 -19.38 -9.01 -23.39
C PRO A 51 -18.12 -8.75 -24.23
N TYR A 52 -17.87 -9.63 -25.20
CA TYR A 52 -16.86 -9.41 -26.22
C TYR A 52 -17.22 -8.14 -27.00
N GLY A 53 -16.70 -7.01 -26.57
CA GLY A 53 -16.76 -5.78 -27.36
C GLY A 53 -16.02 -6.06 -28.67
N LYS A 54 -16.71 -5.98 -29.80
CA LYS A 54 -16.06 -5.81 -31.10
C LYS A 54 -15.14 -4.62 -30.90
N GLY A 55 -13.83 -4.86 -30.98
CA GLY A 55 -12.81 -3.84 -30.79
C GLY A 55 -13.03 -2.71 -31.78
N GLU A 56 -13.83 -1.73 -31.38
CA GLU A 56 -13.71 -0.41 -31.94
C GLU A 56 -12.37 0.11 -31.46
N ALA A 57 -11.47 0.13 -32.40
CA ALA A 57 -10.08 0.53 -32.22
C ALA A 57 -10.01 1.82 -31.36
N HIS A 58 -9.55 1.67 -30.13
CA HIS A 58 -9.08 2.79 -29.30
C HIS A 58 -7.88 3.52 -29.95
N GLU A 59 -7.55 3.20 -31.20
CA GLU A 59 -6.50 3.85 -31.98
C GLU A 59 -6.84 5.28 -32.41
N SER A 60 -8.11 5.69 -32.43
CA SER A 60 -8.45 7.02 -32.93
C SER A 60 -8.48 8.13 -31.87
N LYS A 61 -8.51 7.81 -30.57
CA LYS A 61 -8.46 8.83 -29.50
C LYS A 61 -7.05 9.15 -29.00
N GLN A 62 -6.08 8.33 -29.31
CA GLN A 62 -4.68 8.63 -28.96
C GLN A 62 -3.99 9.60 -29.90
N LYS A 63 -4.56 9.88 -31.07
CA LYS A 63 -3.95 10.77 -32.07
C LYS A 63 -4.30 12.27 -31.96
N THR A 64 -5.16 12.66 -31.02
CA THR A 64 -5.55 14.07 -30.86
C THR A 64 -5.33 14.62 -29.45
N GLU A 65 -4.70 13.87 -28.55
CA GLU A 65 -4.08 14.47 -27.38
C GLU A 65 -2.72 15.06 -27.80
N GLU A 66 -2.77 16.15 -28.59
CA GLU A 66 -1.61 17.02 -28.80
C GLU A 66 -0.96 17.28 -27.45
N ALA A 67 0.17 16.66 -27.27
CA ALA A 67 1.32 16.97 -26.41
C ALA A 67 1.11 18.10 -25.38
N ALA A 68 0.12 17.99 -24.47
CA ALA A 68 0.18 18.74 -23.24
C ALA A 68 1.45 18.26 -22.50
N LYS A 69 2.51 19.06 -22.57
CA LYS A 69 3.79 18.75 -21.95
C LYS A 69 3.67 19.00 -20.45
N LEU A 70 4.07 18.03 -19.66
CA LEU A 70 4.26 18.23 -18.22
C LEU A 70 5.29 19.36 -18.01
N THR A 71 4.90 20.40 -17.28
CA THR A 71 5.83 21.43 -16.86
C THR A 71 6.87 20.84 -15.92
N ARG A 72 8.07 21.41 -15.89
CA ARG A 72 9.15 20.93 -15.03
C ARG A 72 8.73 20.83 -13.56
N SER A 73 7.98 21.79 -13.06
CA SER A 73 7.43 21.78 -11.69
C SER A 73 6.45 20.60 -11.47
N MET A 74 5.54 20.35 -12.43
CA MET A 74 4.63 19.20 -12.36
C MET A 74 5.39 17.87 -12.36
N LEU A 75 6.45 17.75 -13.16
CA LEU A 75 7.28 16.55 -13.21
C LEU A 75 8.01 16.32 -11.88
N GLN A 76 8.55 17.38 -11.27
CA GLN A 76 9.17 17.32 -9.96
C GLN A 76 8.18 16.87 -8.88
N LEU A 77 7.00 17.47 -8.85
CA LEU A 77 5.92 17.07 -7.93
C LEU A 77 5.56 15.58 -8.07
N ILE A 78 5.32 15.13 -9.32
CA ILE A 78 4.99 13.73 -9.61
C ILE A 78 6.12 12.81 -9.16
N PHE A 79 7.37 13.19 -9.41
CA PHE A 79 8.54 12.41 -9.01
C PHE A 79 8.64 12.25 -7.49
N PHE A 80 8.48 13.34 -6.72
CA PHE A 80 8.50 13.27 -5.25
C PHE A 80 7.33 12.46 -4.70
N LEU A 81 6.13 12.60 -5.27
CA LEU A 81 4.97 11.82 -4.87
C LEU A 81 5.12 10.34 -5.24
N ALA A 82 5.73 10.02 -6.39
CA ALA A 82 6.02 8.65 -6.79
C ALA A 82 7.06 7.98 -5.87
N ILE A 83 8.10 8.71 -5.47
CA ILE A 83 9.07 8.23 -4.46
C ILE A 83 8.37 8.03 -3.11
N GLY A 84 7.55 8.98 -2.68
CA GLY A 84 6.76 8.85 -1.46
C GLY A 84 5.87 7.60 -1.49
N ALA A 85 5.16 7.36 -2.60
CA ALA A 85 4.37 6.16 -2.81
C ALA A 85 5.22 4.88 -2.78
N ALA A 86 6.40 4.90 -3.41
CA ALA A 86 7.33 3.77 -3.39
C ALA A 86 7.76 3.41 -1.96
N VAL A 87 8.11 4.40 -1.14
CA VAL A 87 8.51 4.18 0.27
C VAL A 87 7.34 3.65 1.09
N ILE A 88 6.14 4.24 0.93
CA ILE A 88 4.92 3.81 1.63
C ILE A 88 4.62 2.35 1.32
N VAL A 89 4.63 1.97 0.03
CA VAL A 89 4.32 0.60 -0.40
C VAL A 89 5.43 -0.37 -0.02
N CYS A 90 6.71 0.01 -0.19
CA CYS A 90 7.85 -0.79 0.24
C CYS A 90 7.75 -1.14 1.73
N THR A 91 7.47 -0.16 2.56
CA THR A 91 7.33 -0.33 4.01
C THR A 91 6.16 -1.24 4.36
N ASN A 92 5.00 -1.06 3.71
CA ASN A 92 3.83 -1.94 3.92
C ASN A 92 4.09 -3.39 3.50
N THR A 93 4.75 -3.59 2.38
CA THR A 93 5.12 -4.92 1.89
C THR A 93 6.14 -5.58 2.83
N ALA A 94 7.10 -4.80 3.35
CA ALA A 94 8.07 -5.29 4.33
C ALA A 94 7.40 -5.79 5.63
N ILE A 95 6.37 -5.07 6.11
CA ILE A 95 5.57 -5.50 7.26
C ILE A 95 4.91 -6.84 6.96
N THR A 96 4.27 -6.97 5.79
CA THR A 96 3.58 -8.20 5.38
C THR A 96 4.52 -9.40 5.37
N PHE A 97 5.78 -9.22 4.96
CA PHE A 97 6.78 -10.29 4.94
C PHE A 97 7.35 -10.60 6.32
N ARG A 98 7.44 -9.60 7.21
CA ARG A 98 8.14 -9.75 8.51
C ARG A 98 7.23 -10.06 9.70
N ILE A 99 5.94 -9.73 9.66
CA ILE A 99 5.00 -10.05 10.76
C ILE A 99 4.97 -11.55 11.05
N PRO A 100 4.86 -12.48 10.07
CA PRO A 100 4.83 -13.90 10.36
C PRO A 100 6.10 -14.38 11.09
N SER A 101 7.28 -13.95 10.63
CA SER A 101 8.56 -14.30 11.27
C SER A 101 8.64 -13.73 12.67
N LEU A 102 8.30 -12.45 12.86
CA LEU A 102 8.30 -11.81 14.18
C LEU A 102 7.39 -12.55 15.18
N MET A 103 6.18 -12.94 14.76
CA MET A 103 5.23 -13.62 15.63
C MET A 103 5.73 -14.99 16.07
N ILE A 104 6.37 -15.74 15.16
CA ILE A 104 6.97 -17.04 15.47
C ILE A 104 8.18 -16.85 16.40
N GLU A 105 9.09 -15.93 16.09
CA GLU A 105 10.29 -15.64 16.88
C GLU A 105 9.95 -15.17 18.30
N ALA A 106 8.90 -14.35 18.44
CA ALA A 106 8.46 -13.84 19.74
C ALA A 106 7.54 -14.81 20.51
N GLY A 107 7.17 -15.95 19.91
CA GLY A 107 6.26 -16.92 20.53
C GLY A 107 4.81 -16.42 20.67
N PHE A 108 4.39 -15.46 19.87
CA PHE A 108 3.04 -14.88 19.91
C PHE A 108 2.02 -15.68 19.10
N GLY A 109 2.46 -16.59 18.24
CA GLY A 109 1.59 -17.44 17.45
C GLY A 109 2.28 -18.02 16.22
N ASP A 110 1.49 -18.70 15.42
CA ASP A 110 1.89 -19.36 14.20
C ASP A 110 1.58 -18.54 12.92
N ALA A 111 1.83 -19.14 11.77
CA ALA A 111 1.55 -18.51 10.47
C ALA A 111 0.04 -18.28 10.24
N GLN A 112 -0.83 -19.13 10.83
CA GLN A 112 -2.28 -18.96 10.71
C GLN A 112 -2.74 -17.70 11.43
N LEU A 113 -2.28 -17.52 12.66
CA LEU A 113 -2.59 -16.33 13.45
C LEU A 113 -2.00 -15.08 12.83
N SER A 114 -0.81 -15.17 12.22
CA SER A 114 -0.21 -14.07 11.45
C SER A 114 -1.08 -13.65 10.28
N SER A 115 -1.71 -14.59 9.57
CA SER A 115 -2.62 -14.28 8.46
C SER A 115 -3.87 -13.54 8.92
N LEU A 116 -4.39 -13.85 10.11
CA LEU A 116 -5.49 -13.11 10.74
C LEU A 116 -5.11 -11.66 11.03
N VAL A 117 -3.92 -11.45 11.60
CA VAL A 117 -3.40 -10.10 11.88
C VAL A 117 -3.24 -9.30 10.59
N LEU A 118 -2.65 -9.89 9.55
CA LEU A 118 -2.47 -9.24 8.25
C LEU A 118 -3.80 -8.93 7.55
N SER A 119 -4.78 -9.82 7.66
CA SER A 119 -6.12 -9.58 7.10
C SER A 119 -6.85 -8.48 7.84
N ALA A 120 -6.76 -8.43 9.17
CA ALA A 120 -7.29 -7.32 9.95
C ALA A 120 -6.63 -5.99 9.59
N MET A 121 -5.30 -5.99 9.39
CA MET A 121 -4.54 -4.84 8.91
C MET A 121 -5.02 -4.35 7.54
N GLN A 122 -5.40 -5.24 6.64
CA GLN A 122 -5.91 -4.87 5.32
C GLN A 122 -7.35 -4.35 5.41
N LEU A 123 -8.22 -5.05 6.16
CA LEU A 123 -9.64 -4.68 6.29
C LEU A 123 -9.84 -3.29 6.90
N ILE A 124 -8.97 -2.85 7.79
CA ILE A 124 -9.04 -1.50 8.37
C ILE A 124 -8.89 -0.40 7.30
N GLY A 125 -8.31 -0.72 6.15
CA GLY A 125 -8.23 0.18 5.00
C GLY A 125 -9.60 0.63 4.49
N ILE A 126 -10.66 -0.16 4.68
CA ILE A 126 -12.03 0.23 4.34
C ILE A 126 -12.48 1.39 5.23
N LEU A 127 -12.24 1.28 6.55
CA LEU A 127 -12.55 2.36 7.50
C LEU A 127 -11.71 3.61 7.22
N ALA A 128 -10.46 3.44 6.82
CA ALA A 128 -9.61 4.54 6.37
C ALA A 128 -10.24 5.26 5.16
N GLY A 129 -10.73 4.52 4.17
CA GLY A 129 -11.42 5.09 3.00
C GLY A 129 -12.67 5.90 3.36
N ILE A 130 -13.49 5.39 4.29
CA ILE A 130 -14.69 6.09 4.78
C ILE A 130 -14.31 7.38 5.53
N SER A 131 -13.25 7.31 6.35
CA SER A 131 -12.80 8.44 7.17
C SER A 131 -12.00 9.47 6.37
N PHE A 132 -11.56 9.14 5.16
CA PHE A 132 -10.64 9.95 4.37
C PHE A 132 -11.14 11.37 4.12
N SER A 133 -12.42 11.53 3.73
CA SER A 133 -13.03 12.84 3.46
C SER A 133 -13.02 13.76 4.68
N TYR A 134 -13.21 13.20 5.87
CA TYR A 134 -13.12 13.94 7.12
C TYR A 134 -11.68 14.33 7.44
N LEU A 135 -10.75 13.36 7.30
CA LEU A 135 -9.33 13.59 7.60
C LEU A 135 -8.70 14.61 6.65
N ILE A 136 -9.00 14.56 5.35
CA ILE A 136 -8.46 15.53 4.39
C ILE A 136 -8.99 16.95 4.66
N SER A 137 -10.24 17.09 5.10
CA SER A 137 -10.78 18.39 5.48
C SER A 137 -10.14 18.96 6.76
N ALA A 138 -9.80 18.09 7.72
CA ALA A 138 -9.20 18.48 8.99
C ALA A 138 -7.70 18.80 8.87
N PHE A 139 -6.93 17.96 8.18
CA PHE A 139 -5.46 18.06 8.12
C PHE A 139 -4.94 18.70 6.82
N LYS A 140 -5.77 18.78 5.77
CA LYS A 140 -5.42 19.38 4.48
C LYS A 140 -4.05 18.89 3.97
N GLU A 141 -3.15 19.81 3.64
CA GLU A 141 -1.81 19.51 3.11
C GLU A 141 -0.91 18.72 4.07
N LYS A 142 -1.21 18.75 5.38
CA LYS A 142 -0.44 18.01 6.40
C LYS A 142 -0.86 16.54 6.52
N LEU A 143 -1.93 16.13 5.83
CA LEU A 143 -2.46 14.77 5.98
C LEU A 143 -1.42 13.70 5.60
N LEU A 144 -0.64 13.92 4.55
CA LEU A 144 0.42 12.99 4.14
C LEU A 144 1.49 12.84 5.23
N LEU A 145 1.90 13.94 5.86
CA LEU A 145 2.84 13.92 6.99
C LEU A 145 2.26 13.15 8.18
N VAL A 146 1.04 13.51 8.59
CA VAL A 146 0.38 12.89 9.76
C VAL A 146 0.21 11.39 9.52
N ALA A 147 -0.29 10.99 8.36
CA ALA A 147 -0.48 9.58 8.01
C ALA A 147 0.86 8.82 7.97
N GLY A 148 1.90 9.39 7.36
CA GLY A 148 3.21 8.75 7.29
C GLY A 148 3.89 8.61 8.65
N VAL A 149 3.80 9.63 9.51
CA VAL A 149 4.31 9.55 10.89
C VAL A 149 3.54 8.51 11.69
N THR A 150 2.20 8.51 11.60
CA THR A 150 1.34 7.51 12.26
C THR A 150 1.67 6.09 11.80
N PHE A 151 1.96 5.92 10.49
CA PHE A 151 2.37 4.64 9.92
C PHE A 151 3.70 4.17 10.52
N GLY A 152 4.69 5.05 10.63
CA GLY A 152 5.97 4.74 11.26
C GLY A 152 5.85 4.42 12.76
N ILE A 153 4.99 5.15 13.49
CA ILE A 153 4.68 4.86 14.89
C ILE A 153 4.05 3.47 15.04
N GLY A 154 3.12 3.09 14.16
CA GLY A 154 2.53 1.75 14.16
C GLY A 154 3.58 0.65 14.10
N GLN A 155 4.64 0.82 13.30
CA GLN A 155 5.74 -0.13 13.21
C GLN A 155 6.62 -0.16 14.46
N ILE A 156 6.89 0.98 15.08
CA ILE A 156 7.62 1.04 16.33
C ILE A 156 6.82 0.34 17.45
N ILE A 157 5.50 0.49 17.47
CA ILE A 157 4.62 -0.24 18.38
C ILE A 157 4.75 -1.76 18.19
N ILE A 158 4.76 -2.24 16.92
CA ILE A 158 4.97 -3.68 16.62
C ILE A 158 6.34 -4.13 17.12
N ALA A 159 7.39 -3.36 16.90
CA ALA A 159 8.75 -3.68 17.34
C ALA A 159 8.85 -3.84 18.86
N LEU A 160 8.20 -2.96 19.60
CA LEU A 160 8.24 -2.93 21.08
C LEU A 160 7.14 -3.81 21.72
N ALA A 161 6.38 -4.56 20.94
CA ALA A 161 5.24 -5.31 21.43
C ALA A 161 5.65 -6.37 22.47
N PRO A 162 5.09 -6.30 23.69
CA PRO A 162 5.26 -7.33 24.71
C PRO A 162 4.27 -8.49 24.55
N SER A 163 3.24 -8.35 23.70
CA SER A 163 2.18 -9.33 23.52
C SER A 163 1.56 -9.25 22.14
N LEU A 164 0.85 -10.31 21.74
CA LEU A 164 0.09 -10.38 20.48
C LEU A 164 -0.84 -9.18 20.30
N TRP A 165 -1.56 -8.77 21.33
CA TRP A 165 -2.54 -7.68 21.22
C TRP A 165 -1.92 -6.35 20.84
N VAL A 166 -0.69 -6.10 21.27
CA VAL A 166 0.06 -4.89 20.88
C VAL A 166 0.53 -4.98 19.44
N VAL A 167 0.93 -6.18 18.96
CA VAL A 167 1.20 -6.40 17.52
C VAL A 167 -0.04 -6.12 16.69
N VAL A 168 -1.20 -6.63 17.10
CA VAL A 168 -2.49 -6.38 16.43
C VAL A 168 -2.81 -4.88 16.40
N ALA A 169 -2.69 -4.19 17.54
CA ALA A 169 -2.96 -2.75 17.62
C ALA A 169 -2.02 -1.94 16.71
N GLY A 170 -0.72 -2.23 16.73
CA GLY A 170 0.26 -1.61 15.84
C GLY A 170 -0.02 -1.88 14.36
N SER A 171 -0.42 -3.10 14.02
CA SER A 171 -0.77 -3.50 12.65
C SER A 171 -2.03 -2.80 12.15
N ILE A 172 -3.08 -2.69 12.98
CA ILE A 172 -4.31 -1.96 12.66
C ILE A 172 -4.01 -0.48 12.45
N LEU A 173 -3.25 0.14 13.36
CA LEU A 173 -2.84 1.53 13.23
C LEU A 173 -2.02 1.76 11.95
N GLY A 174 -1.07 0.85 11.68
CA GLY A 174 -0.25 0.88 10.47
C GLY A 174 -1.09 0.74 9.20
N GLY A 175 -2.00 -0.23 9.13
CA GLY A 175 -2.88 -0.46 7.99
C GLY A 175 -3.81 0.73 7.70
N PHE A 176 -4.39 1.32 8.75
CA PHE A 176 -5.18 2.54 8.64
C PHE A 176 -4.36 3.70 8.06
N ALA A 177 -3.19 3.96 8.67
CA ALA A 177 -2.32 5.05 8.26
C ALA A 177 -1.75 4.84 6.85
N TYR A 178 -1.39 3.61 6.47
CA TYR A 178 -0.97 3.24 5.11
C TYR A 178 -2.02 3.62 4.08
N SER A 179 -3.27 3.23 4.32
CA SER A 179 -4.38 3.50 3.40
C SER A 179 -4.63 5.00 3.24
N ILE A 180 -4.58 5.77 4.34
CA ILE A 180 -4.70 7.23 4.30
C ILE A 180 -3.52 7.85 3.54
N ALA A 181 -2.28 7.44 3.84
CA ALA A 181 -1.08 7.99 3.20
C ALA A 181 -1.10 7.77 1.67
N LEU A 182 -1.40 6.54 1.23
CA LEU A 182 -1.43 6.20 -0.20
C LEU A 182 -2.56 6.93 -0.92
N THR A 183 -3.76 6.98 -0.34
CA THR A 183 -4.89 7.74 -0.90
C THR A 183 -4.57 9.22 -1.00
N THR A 184 -3.87 9.79 -0.02
CA THR A 184 -3.45 11.19 -0.04
C THR A 184 -2.48 11.49 -1.18
N VAL A 185 -1.56 10.58 -1.51
CA VAL A 185 -0.67 10.74 -2.68
C VAL A 185 -1.47 10.89 -3.96
N PHE A 186 -2.44 10.00 -4.22
CA PHE A 186 -3.29 10.07 -5.42
C PHE A 186 -4.20 11.29 -5.42
N GLN A 187 -4.70 11.71 -4.26
CA GLN A 187 -5.50 12.92 -4.11
C GLN A 187 -4.69 14.18 -4.48
N LEU A 188 -3.46 14.32 -3.98
CA LEU A 188 -2.57 15.44 -4.29
C LEU A 188 -2.25 15.52 -5.80
N ILE A 189 -2.05 14.37 -6.45
CA ILE A 189 -1.88 14.33 -7.91
C ILE A 189 -3.14 14.83 -8.60
N SER A 190 -4.32 14.37 -8.16
CA SER A 190 -5.60 14.75 -8.75
C SER A 190 -5.93 16.24 -8.57
N GLU A 191 -5.51 16.85 -7.48
CA GLU A 191 -5.74 18.27 -7.20
C GLU A 191 -4.78 19.22 -7.93
N ARG A 192 -3.52 18.79 -8.09
CA ARG A 192 -2.46 19.68 -8.61
C ARG A 192 -2.16 19.48 -10.10
N ILE A 193 -2.64 18.41 -10.72
CA ILE A 193 -2.38 18.09 -12.13
C ILE A 193 -3.66 18.28 -12.96
N PRO A 194 -3.60 18.99 -14.10
CA PRO A 194 -4.73 19.15 -14.99
C PRO A 194 -5.31 17.82 -15.47
N ALA A 195 -6.64 17.74 -15.63
CA ALA A 195 -7.35 16.51 -15.98
C ALA A 195 -6.80 15.82 -17.24
N LYS A 196 -6.33 16.59 -18.24
CA LYS A 196 -5.71 16.08 -19.48
C LYS A 196 -4.42 15.27 -19.24
N LEU A 197 -3.69 15.55 -18.16
CA LEU A 197 -2.42 14.91 -17.80
C LEU A 197 -2.54 13.94 -16.65
N LEU A 198 -3.73 13.83 -16.06
CA LEU A 198 -3.96 13.04 -14.84
C LEU A 198 -3.63 11.56 -15.05
N ASN A 199 -4.04 10.97 -16.16
CA ASN A 199 -3.73 9.56 -16.47
C ASN A 199 -2.22 9.30 -16.50
N LYS A 200 -1.46 10.22 -17.11
CA LYS A 200 -0.01 10.11 -17.17
C LYS A 200 0.64 10.27 -15.80
N ALA A 201 0.17 11.22 -15.01
CA ALA A 201 0.68 11.47 -13.65
C ALA A 201 0.39 10.30 -12.70
N THR A 202 -0.84 9.77 -12.73
CA THR A 202 -1.21 8.58 -11.92
C THR A 202 -0.45 7.34 -12.33
N SER A 203 -0.14 7.16 -13.62
CA SER A 203 0.71 6.06 -14.09
C SER A 203 2.11 6.11 -13.48
N TYR A 204 2.73 7.29 -13.35
CA TYR A 204 4.01 7.43 -12.67
C TYR A 204 3.92 7.09 -11.17
N ALA A 205 2.83 7.48 -10.49
CA ALA A 205 2.63 7.10 -9.09
C ALA A 205 2.45 5.58 -8.93
N VAL A 206 1.71 4.92 -9.83
CA VAL A 206 1.55 3.46 -9.84
C VAL A 206 2.89 2.76 -10.11
N LEU A 207 3.71 3.29 -11.02
CA LEU A 207 5.08 2.80 -11.22
C LEU A 207 5.91 2.93 -9.94
N GLY A 208 5.78 4.04 -9.20
CA GLY A 208 6.38 4.21 -7.88
C GLY A 208 5.95 3.12 -6.91
N CYS A 209 4.63 2.87 -6.79
CA CYS A 209 4.09 1.80 -5.94
C CYS A 209 4.66 0.43 -6.30
N SER A 210 4.65 0.08 -7.59
CA SER A 210 5.16 -1.21 -8.08
C SER A 210 6.67 -1.36 -7.85
N SER A 211 7.44 -0.29 -8.06
CA SER A 211 8.87 -0.26 -7.77
C SER A 211 9.14 -0.45 -6.28
N GLY A 212 8.36 0.21 -5.42
CA GLY A 212 8.45 0.06 -3.97
C GLY A 212 8.22 -1.39 -3.52
N ALA A 213 7.16 -2.02 -4.02
CA ALA A 213 6.88 -3.43 -3.72
C ALA A 213 8.00 -4.36 -4.20
N SER A 214 8.50 -4.16 -5.42
CA SER A 214 9.56 -4.98 -6.02
C SER A 214 10.91 -4.81 -5.34
N LEU A 215 11.21 -3.62 -4.81
CA LEU A 215 12.45 -3.33 -4.09
C LEU A 215 12.44 -3.83 -2.64
N THR A 216 11.29 -4.20 -2.09
CA THR A 216 11.16 -4.62 -0.69
C THR A 216 12.11 -5.75 -0.29
N PRO A 217 12.27 -6.85 -1.06
CA PRO A 217 13.22 -7.91 -0.69
C PRO A 217 14.66 -7.41 -0.59
N PHE A 218 15.07 -6.49 -1.47
CA PHE A 218 16.41 -5.90 -1.45
C PHE A 218 16.61 -5.00 -0.23
N VAL A 219 15.60 -4.20 0.12
CA VAL A 219 15.62 -3.36 1.34
C VAL A 219 15.71 -4.23 2.59
N LEU A 220 14.90 -5.29 2.68
CA LEU A 220 14.95 -6.24 3.79
C LEU A 220 16.28 -6.98 3.87
N SER A 221 16.87 -7.37 2.73
CA SER A 221 18.20 -7.96 2.67
C SER A 221 19.26 -6.96 3.16
N GLY A 222 19.16 -5.70 2.73
CA GLY A 222 20.05 -4.63 3.21
C GLY A 222 19.97 -4.43 4.73
N ILE A 223 18.76 -4.43 5.30
CA ILE A 223 18.57 -4.37 6.76
C ILE A 223 19.16 -5.63 7.42
N GLY A 224 19.04 -6.80 6.79
CA GLY A 224 19.60 -8.07 7.27
C GLY A 224 21.13 -8.06 7.44
N PHE A 225 21.88 -7.21 6.71
CA PHE A 225 23.31 -6.99 6.96
C PHE A 225 23.60 -6.17 8.23
N ILE A 226 22.61 -5.37 8.69
CA ILE A 226 22.74 -4.53 9.88
C ILE A 226 22.27 -5.29 11.11
N THR A 227 21.16 -6.02 11.01
CA THR A 227 20.55 -6.75 12.11
C THR A 227 19.78 -7.97 11.63
N THR A 228 19.88 -9.05 12.40
CA THR A 228 19.07 -10.26 12.21
C THR A 228 17.82 -10.26 13.10
N ASP A 229 17.71 -9.30 14.02
CA ASP A 229 16.58 -9.17 14.93
C ASP A 229 15.35 -8.62 14.20
N GLY A 230 14.25 -9.37 14.22
CA GLY A 230 12.98 -8.97 13.62
C GLY A 230 12.43 -7.67 14.21
N ARG A 231 12.61 -7.42 15.50
CA ARG A 231 12.15 -6.20 16.18
C ARG A 231 12.90 -4.95 15.70
N MET A 232 14.23 -5.06 15.57
CA MET A 232 15.07 -3.98 15.05
C MET A 232 14.72 -3.63 13.60
N THR A 233 14.33 -4.62 12.79
CA THR A 233 13.84 -4.38 11.44
C THR A 233 12.65 -3.43 11.43
N PHE A 234 11.67 -3.61 12.32
CA PHE A 234 10.51 -2.72 12.42
C PHE A 234 10.86 -1.33 12.92
N ILE A 235 11.84 -1.19 13.83
CA ILE A 235 12.33 0.13 14.28
C ILE A 235 12.97 0.88 13.11
N ILE A 236 13.81 0.21 12.34
CA ILE A 236 14.48 0.82 11.17
C ILE A 236 13.44 1.26 10.13
N LEU A 237 12.47 0.40 9.80
CA LEU A 237 11.41 0.72 8.85
C LEU A 237 10.52 1.86 9.36
N GLY A 238 10.16 1.86 10.64
CA GLY A 238 9.36 2.91 11.26
C GLY A 238 10.07 4.26 11.26
N THR A 239 11.34 4.31 11.65
CA THR A 239 12.14 5.55 11.63
C THR A 239 12.38 6.05 10.21
N TRP A 240 12.65 5.15 9.26
CA TRP A 240 12.73 5.49 7.83
C TRP A 240 11.43 6.13 7.33
N MET A 241 10.28 5.53 7.67
CA MET A 241 8.99 6.05 7.24
C MET A 241 8.70 7.43 7.82
N ILE A 242 9.02 7.67 9.09
CA ILE A 242 8.88 8.99 9.72
C ILE A 242 9.80 10.01 9.03
N ALA A 243 11.08 9.67 8.84
CA ALA A 243 12.05 10.56 8.22
C ALA A 243 11.65 10.95 6.78
N THR A 244 11.23 9.97 5.98
CA THR A 244 10.78 10.22 4.60
C THR A 244 9.50 11.04 4.54
N SER A 245 8.56 10.82 5.46
CA SER A 245 7.31 11.60 5.53
C SER A 245 7.58 13.07 5.87
N VAL A 246 8.49 13.34 6.79
CA VAL A 246 8.93 14.70 7.13
C VAL A 246 9.61 15.35 5.93
N LEU A 247 10.53 14.63 5.27
CA LEU A 247 11.26 15.14 4.11
C LEU A 247 10.32 15.48 2.95
N VAL A 248 9.41 14.57 2.59
CA VAL A 248 8.44 14.78 1.49
C VAL A 248 7.53 15.97 1.82
N SER A 249 7.05 16.06 3.06
CA SER A 249 6.20 17.19 3.48
C SER A 249 6.93 18.53 3.39
N PHE A 250 8.22 18.56 3.74
CA PHE A 250 9.04 19.76 3.63
C PHE A 250 9.26 20.19 2.17
N LEU A 251 9.53 19.22 1.29
CA LEU A 251 9.72 19.47 -0.15
C LEU A 251 8.42 19.98 -0.81
N LEU A 252 7.28 19.37 -0.48
CA LEU A 252 5.96 19.82 -0.99
C LEU A 252 5.61 21.24 -0.57
N LYS A 253 6.01 21.65 0.65
CA LYS A 253 5.78 23.02 1.15
C LYS A 253 6.64 24.06 0.44
N LYS A 254 7.79 23.68 -0.09
CA LYS A 254 8.70 24.61 -0.80
C LYS A 254 8.22 24.89 -2.21
N GLU A 255 7.41 24.01 -2.80
CA GLU A 255 6.87 24.13 -4.17
C GLU A 255 5.43 24.71 -4.20
N ALA A 256 4.78 24.88 -3.06
CA ALA A 256 3.48 25.52 -2.91
C ALA A 256 3.63 27.02 -2.66
#